data_fa5c78d986057131fb3a5b462e46fe74
#
_entry.id   fa5c78d986057131fb3a5b462e46fe74
#
_cell.length_a   1.000
_cell.length_b   1.000
_cell.length_c   1.000
_cell.angle_alpha   90.00
_cell.angle_beta   90.00
_cell.angle_gamma   90.00
#
_symmetry.space_group_name_H-M   'P 1'
#
loop_
_entity.id
_entity.type
_entity.pdbx_description
1 polymer ?
#
loop_
_entity_poly.entity_id
_entity_poly.type
_entity_poly.pdbx_seq_one_letter_code
_entity_poly.pdbx_strand_id
1 'polypeptide(L)'
;LGSETASTVSSRGVYKFPVEDKKGAKYEDHQCSSYDVEVCPWSNIPDEDFALADDHHWTIGQFVWTGFDYLGEPSPYDTDSWPNHSSMFGIIDLASLPKDRYYLYRSVWNKKAETLHILPHWTWPGREGEVTPVFVYTNYPTAELFINGKSYGKQSKNNSSLKNRYRLMWMDTKYEPGEVKVVAYDKNGKAVAEKVVRTAGKPHHIELVSNRNELTADGKDLAYVTVKVVDLSLI
;
A
#
# COMPACT_ATOMS: atom_id res chain seq x y z
N LEU A 1 -2.12 -20.85 15.38
CA LEU A 1 -1.25 -20.35 14.34
C LEU A 1 -1.98 -20.34 12.99
N GLY A 2 -2.03 -19.17 12.34
CA GLY A 2 -2.48 -19.06 10.96
C GLY A 2 -1.33 -19.42 10.02
N SER A 3 -1.42 -20.57 9.35
CA SER A 3 -0.35 -21.03 8.46
C SER A 3 -0.36 -20.32 7.11
N GLU A 4 -1.52 -19.74 6.74
CA GLU A 4 -1.75 -19.05 5.49
C GLU A 4 -2.93 -18.10 5.69
N THR A 5 -2.69 -16.79 5.73
CA THR A 5 -3.70 -15.79 6.06
C THR A 5 -3.85 -14.74 4.98
N ALA A 6 -4.97 -14.03 5.00
CA ALA A 6 -5.44 -13.07 4.03
C ALA A 6 -5.62 -13.69 2.63
N SER A 7 -4.57 -14.18 1.99
CA SER A 7 -4.58 -14.81 0.67
C SER A 7 -5.34 -13.97 -0.37
N THR A 8 -5.18 -12.65 -0.31
CA THR A 8 -5.84 -11.70 -1.19
C THR A 8 -4.82 -11.01 -2.12
N VAL A 9 -5.29 -10.30 -3.10
CA VAL A 9 -4.50 -9.81 -4.23
C VAL A 9 -4.45 -8.28 -4.26
N SER A 10 -3.33 -7.74 -4.72
CA SER A 10 -3.16 -6.31 -5.03
C SER A 10 -2.08 -6.10 -6.09
N SER A 11 -2.27 -5.12 -6.96
CA SER A 11 -1.28 -4.70 -7.96
C SER A 11 -0.58 -3.44 -7.49
N ARG A 12 0.76 -3.43 -7.47
CA ARG A 12 1.53 -2.27 -7.00
C ARG A 12 1.20 -1.01 -7.82
N GLY A 13 0.77 0.05 -7.13
CA GLY A 13 0.51 1.36 -7.74
C GLY A 13 -0.75 1.44 -8.59
N VAL A 14 -1.62 0.42 -8.57
CA VAL A 14 -2.92 0.43 -9.26
C VAL A 14 -4.02 0.72 -8.26
N TYR A 15 -4.90 1.63 -8.60
CA TYR A 15 -6.01 2.02 -7.74
C TYR A 15 -7.30 2.08 -8.56
N LYS A 16 -8.35 1.49 -8.03
CA LYS A 16 -9.68 1.44 -8.66
C LYS A 16 -10.65 2.34 -7.92
N PHE A 17 -11.52 2.97 -8.66
CA PHE A 17 -12.53 3.89 -8.14
C PHE A 17 -13.92 3.49 -8.66
N PRO A 18 -15.00 3.74 -7.88
CA PRO A 18 -14.99 4.19 -6.49
C PRO A 18 -14.35 3.16 -5.54
N VAL A 19 -13.84 3.65 -4.39
CA VAL A 19 -13.25 2.77 -3.36
C VAL A 19 -14.37 2.21 -2.50
N GLU A 20 -14.63 0.92 -2.67
CA GLU A 20 -15.72 0.21 -2.00
C GLU A 20 -15.25 -1.19 -1.57
N ASP A 21 -15.88 -1.71 -0.53
CA ASP A 21 -15.68 -3.10 -0.14
C ASP A 21 -16.33 -4.02 -1.17
N LYS A 22 -15.51 -4.83 -1.83
CA LYS A 22 -15.98 -5.77 -2.85
C LYS A 22 -15.39 -7.15 -2.65
N LYS A 23 -16.19 -8.16 -3.00
CA LYS A 23 -15.74 -9.55 -3.05
C LYS A 23 -15.74 -10.03 -4.49
N GLY A 24 -14.56 -10.47 -4.97
CA GLY A 24 -14.41 -11.00 -6.31
C GLY A 24 -14.53 -9.95 -7.43
N ALA A 25 -14.09 -8.71 -7.18
CA ALA A 25 -14.11 -7.67 -8.20
C ALA A 25 -13.22 -8.03 -9.39
N LYS A 26 -13.73 -7.81 -10.61
CA LYS A 26 -12.99 -8.05 -11.86
C LYS A 26 -12.87 -6.77 -12.65
N TYR A 27 -11.70 -6.59 -13.27
CA TYR A 27 -11.39 -5.44 -14.09
C TYR A 27 -10.81 -5.89 -15.42
N GLU A 28 -11.14 -5.19 -16.51
CA GLU A 28 -10.72 -5.53 -17.87
C GLU A 28 -9.20 -5.55 -18.06
N ASP A 29 -8.48 -4.72 -17.27
CA ASP A 29 -7.02 -4.67 -17.29
C ASP A 29 -6.35 -5.77 -16.47
N HIS A 30 -7.13 -6.68 -15.89
CA HIS A 30 -6.65 -7.78 -15.03
C HIS A 30 -5.77 -7.32 -13.86
N GLN A 31 -5.95 -6.08 -13.37
CA GLN A 31 -5.24 -5.53 -12.22
C GLN A 31 -6.15 -5.46 -10.99
N CYS A 32 -5.53 -5.43 -9.81
CA CYS A 32 -6.23 -5.40 -8.52
C CYS A 32 -5.94 -4.09 -7.80
N SER A 33 -6.92 -3.55 -7.08
CA SER A 33 -6.77 -2.30 -6.37
C SER A 33 -5.78 -2.41 -5.20
N SER A 34 -4.87 -1.45 -5.09
CA SER A 34 -3.94 -1.30 -3.95
C SER A 34 -4.57 -0.70 -2.70
N TYR A 35 -5.81 -0.24 -2.76
CA TYR A 35 -6.54 0.18 -1.55
C TYR A 35 -6.78 -0.96 -0.55
N ASP A 36 -6.71 -2.21 -1.04
CA ASP A 36 -6.79 -3.41 -0.22
C ASP A 36 -8.08 -3.51 0.62
N VAL A 37 -9.18 -3.16 -0.01
CA VAL A 37 -10.55 -3.28 0.51
C VAL A 37 -11.41 -4.25 -0.33
N GLU A 38 -10.85 -4.72 -1.44
CA GLU A 38 -11.43 -5.75 -2.29
C GLU A 38 -10.78 -7.09 -1.97
N VAL A 39 -11.56 -8.15 -1.93
CA VAL A 39 -11.09 -9.49 -1.61
C VAL A 39 -11.48 -10.50 -2.68
N CYS A 40 -10.70 -11.56 -2.81
CA CYS A 40 -11.07 -12.73 -3.60
C CYS A 40 -12.26 -13.47 -2.98
N PRO A 41 -12.97 -14.33 -3.73
CA PRO A 41 -14.07 -15.14 -3.17
C PRO A 41 -13.65 -16.00 -1.98
N TRP A 42 -12.39 -16.41 -1.91
CA TRP A 42 -11.80 -17.27 -0.89
C TRP A 42 -11.01 -16.53 0.19
N SER A 43 -10.79 -15.23 0.05
CA SER A 43 -9.89 -14.46 0.90
C SER A 43 -10.62 -13.45 1.80
N ASN A 44 -9.85 -12.79 2.66
CA ASN A 44 -10.27 -11.73 3.55
C ASN A 44 -9.25 -10.59 3.56
N ILE A 45 -9.63 -9.44 4.09
CA ILE A 45 -8.69 -8.32 4.30
C ILE A 45 -7.75 -8.64 5.47
N PRO A 46 -6.50 -8.15 5.45
CA PRO A 46 -5.53 -8.37 6.53
C PRO A 46 -6.01 -7.94 7.92
N ASP A 47 -6.88 -6.95 7.98
CA ASP A 47 -7.44 -6.40 9.21
C ASP A 47 -8.21 -7.44 10.04
N GLU A 48 -8.88 -8.39 9.38
CA GLU A 48 -9.57 -9.51 10.05
C GLU A 48 -8.58 -10.42 10.76
N ASP A 49 -7.48 -10.77 10.08
CA ASP A 49 -6.44 -11.64 10.65
C ASP A 49 -5.67 -10.95 11.78
N PHE A 50 -5.43 -9.64 11.66
CA PHE A 50 -4.83 -8.87 12.75
C PHE A 50 -5.74 -8.85 13.99
N ALA A 51 -7.04 -8.64 13.79
CA ALA A 51 -8.00 -8.63 14.89
C ALA A 51 -8.09 -10.00 15.60
N LEU A 52 -8.11 -11.09 14.82
CA LEU A 52 -8.07 -12.45 15.39
C LEU A 52 -6.80 -12.67 16.23
N ALA A 53 -5.66 -12.18 15.76
CA ALA A 53 -4.41 -12.30 16.50
C ALA A 53 -4.39 -11.43 17.79
N ASP A 54 -4.92 -10.21 17.70
CA ASP A 54 -4.94 -9.27 18.83
C ASP A 54 -6.00 -9.61 19.91
N ASP A 55 -7.14 -10.17 19.48
CA ASP A 55 -8.28 -10.42 20.39
C ASP A 55 -8.21 -11.78 21.08
N HIS A 56 -7.36 -12.70 20.59
CA HIS A 56 -7.26 -14.06 21.10
C HIS A 56 -5.86 -14.38 21.62
N HIS A 57 -5.66 -14.33 22.93
CA HIS A 57 -4.37 -14.56 23.61
C HIS A 57 -3.73 -15.94 23.32
N TRP A 58 -4.51 -16.91 22.87
CA TRP A 58 -4.02 -18.24 22.47
C TRP A 58 -3.43 -18.25 21.05
N THR A 59 -3.55 -17.16 20.30
CA THR A 59 -2.98 -17.04 18.95
C THR A 59 -1.49 -16.77 19.05
N ILE A 60 -0.67 -17.62 18.46
CA ILE A 60 0.80 -17.51 18.51
C ILE A 60 1.41 -16.82 17.28
N GLY A 61 0.58 -16.42 16.31
CA GLY A 61 0.98 -15.69 15.13
C GLY A 61 0.36 -16.20 13.84
N GLN A 62 0.77 -15.58 12.75
CA GLN A 62 0.25 -15.87 11.42
C GLN A 62 1.34 -15.68 10.34
N PHE A 63 1.18 -16.39 9.22
CA PHE A 63 1.95 -16.20 8.01
C PHE A 63 1.04 -15.68 6.90
N VAL A 64 1.39 -14.54 6.34
CA VAL A 64 0.63 -13.99 5.19
C VAL A 64 0.90 -14.81 3.94
N TRP A 65 -0.14 -15.11 3.17
CA TRP A 65 0.00 -15.54 1.80
C TRP A 65 -0.14 -14.34 0.86
N THR A 66 0.98 -13.80 0.28
CA THR A 66 2.35 -14.30 0.49
C THR A 66 3.33 -13.13 0.58
N GLY A 67 4.58 -13.40 0.93
CA GLY A 67 5.63 -12.37 1.02
C GLY A 67 5.93 -11.72 -0.33
N PHE A 68 6.08 -12.50 -1.37
CA PHE A 68 6.41 -12.05 -2.73
C PHE A 68 5.39 -12.56 -3.74
N ASP A 69 5.15 -11.78 -4.79
CA ASP A 69 4.53 -12.31 -6.00
C ASP A 69 5.39 -13.43 -6.58
N TYR A 70 4.76 -14.36 -7.28
CA TYR A 70 5.45 -15.50 -7.88
C TYR A 70 4.88 -15.83 -9.26
N LEU A 71 5.66 -16.52 -10.07
CA LEU A 71 5.27 -16.92 -11.42
C LEU A 71 4.31 -18.11 -11.39
N GLY A 72 3.48 -18.22 -12.41
CA GLY A 72 2.77 -19.45 -12.79
C GLY A 72 1.35 -19.58 -12.28
N GLU A 73 0.89 -18.83 -11.30
CA GLU A 73 -0.49 -18.87 -10.83
C GLU A 73 -1.33 -17.75 -11.44
N PRO A 74 -2.37 -18.09 -12.22
CA PRO A 74 -3.27 -17.08 -12.75
C PRO A 74 -4.09 -16.44 -11.64
N SER A 75 -4.04 -15.14 -11.56
CA SER A 75 -4.87 -14.28 -10.72
C SER A 75 -5.16 -13.01 -11.53
N PRO A 76 -6.01 -12.10 -11.21
CA PRO A 76 -6.32 -11.68 -9.85
C PRO A 76 -7.45 -12.42 -9.15
N TYR A 77 -8.58 -12.68 -9.76
CA TYR A 77 -9.73 -13.17 -8.99
C TYR A 77 -10.24 -14.53 -9.45
N ASP A 78 -9.69 -15.08 -10.52
CA ASP A 78 -9.99 -16.41 -11.06
C ASP A 78 -8.88 -16.90 -12.01
N THR A 79 -9.09 -18.06 -12.60
CA THR A 79 -8.14 -18.72 -13.50
C THR A 79 -8.25 -18.25 -14.97
N ASP A 80 -9.18 -17.35 -15.30
CA ASP A 80 -9.46 -16.96 -16.68
C ASP A 80 -8.45 -15.94 -17.23
N SER A 81 -7.62 -15.38 -16.34
CA SER A 81 -6.59 -14.38 -16.69
C SER A 81 -5.31 -14.99 -17.25
N TRP A 82 -5.36 -16.16 -17.84
CA TRP A 82 -4.21 -16.80 -18.47
C TRP A 82 -3.88 -16.20 -19.85
N PRO A 83 -2.58 -16.01 -20.20
CA PRO A 83 -1.40 -16.22 -19.35
C PRO A 83 -1.14 -15.03 -18.42
N ASN A 84 -0.92 -15.32 -17.13
CA ASN A 84 -0.45 -14.33 -16.18
C ASN A 84 1.07 -14.34 -16.06
N HIS A 85 1.67 -13.16 -16.01
CA HIS A 85 3.11 -13.03 -15.79
C HIS A 85 3.48 -13.28 -14.32
N SER A 86 2.56 -13.03 -13.42
CA SER A 86 2.77 -13.09 -11.97
C SER A 86 1.45 -13.33 -11.25
N SER A 87 1.52 -14.04 -10.12
CA SER A 87 0.48 -13.92 -9.09
C SER A 87 0.49 -12.50 -8.51
N MET A 88 -0.59 -12.09 -7.86
CA MET A 88 -0.72 -10.78 -7.22
C MET A 88 -0.92 -10.88 -5.70
N PHE A 89 -0.62 -12.03 -5.11
CA PHE A 89 -0.78 -12.29 -3.68
C PHE A 89 0.30 -11.66 -2.81
N GLY A 90 1.48 -11.38 -3.38
CA GLY A 90 2.60 -10.83 -2.65
C GLY A 90 2.32 -9.48 -2.00
N ILE A 91 2.91 -9.25 -0.82
CA ILE A 91 3.02 -7.90 -0.23
C ILE A 91 4.16 -7.11 -0.88
N ILE A 92 5.06 -7.81 -1.58
CA ILE A 92 6.17 -7.31 -2.38
C ILE A 92 5.99 -7.88 -3.79
N ASP A 93 6.25 -7.09 -4.84
CA ASP A 93 6.12 -7.55 -6.22
C ASP A 93 7.32 -8.38 -6.71
N LEU A 94 7.24 -8.92 -7.95
CA LEU A 94 8.32 -9.70 -8.56
C LEU A 94 9.65 -8.93 -8.69
N ALA A 95 9.60 -7.60 -8.75
CA ALA A 95 10.79 -6.75 -8.83
C ALA A 95 11.37 -6.41 -7.45
N SER A 96 10.88 -7.05 -6.39
CA SER A 96 11.24 -6.79 -4.99
C SER A 96 10.86 -5.38 -4.51
N LEU A 97 9.87 -4.76 -5.14
CA LEU A 97 9.34 -3.47 -4.73
C LEU A 97 8.11 -3.66 -3.81
N PRO A 98 8.09 -3.02 -2.63
CA PRO A 98 6.98 -3.15 -1.71
C PRO A 98 5.68 -2.56 -2.29
N LYS A 99 4.58 -3.28 -2.12
CA LYS A 99 3.23 -2.77 -2.39
C LYS A 99 2.70 -2.00 -1.18
N ASP A 100 1.58 -1.29 -1.34
CA ASP A 100 0.99 -0.55 -0.19
C ASP A 100 0.69 -1.49 0.99
N ARG A 101 0.21 -2.69 0.73
CA ARG A 101 -0.05 -3.71 1.74
C ARG A 101 1.17 -4.07 2.58
N TYR A 102 2.38 -4.04 2.05
CA TYR A 102 3.61 -4.22 2.82
C TYR A 102 3.68 -3.23 4.00
N TYR A 103 3.32 -1.98 3.75
CA TYR A 103 3.35 -0.94 4.79
C TYR A 103 2.21 -1.10 5.81
N LEU A 104 1.06 -1.69 5.42
CA LEU A 104 0.02 -2.06 6.37
C LEU A 104 0.55 -3.13 7.35
N TYR A 105 1.11 -4.24 6.84
CA TYR A 105 1.73 -5.27 7.68
C TYR A 105 2.86 -4.70 8.54
N ARG A 106 3.75 -3.90 7.95
CA ARG A 106 4.84 -3.26 8.68
C ARG A 106 4.33 -2.37 9.83
N SER A 107 3.26 -1.63 9.61
CA SER A 107 2.68 -0.75 10.64
C SER A 107 2.09 -1.50 11.82
N VAL A 108 1.62 -2.74 11.60
CA VAL A 108 1.05 -3.60 12.65
C VAL A 108 2.12 -4.44 13.34
N TRP A 109 2.99 -5.09 12.56
CA TRP A 109 3.96 -6.06 13.09
C TRP A 109 5.27 -5.45 13.57
N ASN A 110 5.79 -4.42 12.91
CA ASN A 110 7.05 -3.81 13.30
C ASN A 110 6.83 -2.64 14.26
N LYS A 111 6.93 -2.90 15.55
CA LYS A 111 6.77 -1.88 16.61
C LYS A 111 8.05 -1.04 16.83
N LYS A 112 9.19 -1.43 16.25
CA LYS A 112 10.48 -0.75 16.44
C LYS A 112 10.80 0.28 15.38
N ALA A 113 10.36 0.03 14.14
CA ALA A 113 10.60 0.95 13.03
C ALA A 113 9.40 1.86 12.80
N GLU A 114 9.68 3.12 12.57
CA GLU A 114 8.68 4.09 12.14
C GLU A 114 8.04 3.64 10.81
N THR A 115 6.73 3.69 10.75
CA THR A 115 5.96 3.49 9.53
C THR A 115 4.97 4.64 9.38
N LEU A 116 5.11 5.38 8.28
CA LEU A 116 4.15 6.38 7.85
C LEU A 116 4.08 6.32 6.33
N HIS A 117 3.03 5.72 5.81
CA HIS A 117 2.83 5.48 4.38
C HIS A 117 1.49 6.04 3.94
N ILE A 118 1.50 6.76 2.82
CA ILE A 118 0.34 7.39 2.21
C ILE A 118 0.01 6.65 0.93
N LEU A 119 -1.25 6.32 0.72
CA LEU A 119 -1.79 5.89 -0.55
C LEU A 119 -3.08 6.64 -0.88
N PRO A 120 -3.39 6.80 -2.17
CA PRO A 120 -2.66 6.43 -3.37
C PRO A 120 -1.49 7.39 -3.66
N HIS A 121 -0.75 7.14 -4.74
CA HIS A 121 0.09 8.19 -5.34
C HIS A 121 -0.80 9.40 -5.72
N TRP A 122 -0.19 10.58 -5.92
CA TRP A 122 -0.97 11.80 -6.12
C TRP A 122 -0.78 12.41 -7.52
N THR A 123 -0.80 11.55 -8.56
CA THR A 123 -0.71 11.97 -9.97
C THR A 123 -1.87 11.34 -10.74
N TRP A 124 -2.94 12.10 -10.92
CA TRP A 124 -4.21 11.66 -11.51
C TRP A 124 -4.72 12.63 -12.55
N PRO A 125 -4.02 12.84 -13.68
CA PRO A 125 -4.46 13.78 -14.71
C PRO A 125 -5.84 13.38 -15.23
N GLY A 126 -6.75 14.36 -15.29
CA GLY A 126 -8.13 14.15 -15.74
C GLY A 126 -9.11 13.71 -14.65
N ARG A 127 -8.66 13.59 -13.39
CA ARG A 127 -9.55 13.29 -12.24
C ARG A 127 -9.73 14.49 -11.29
N GLU A 128 -9.37 15.69 -11.72
CA GLU A 128 -9.46 16.89 -10.88
C GLU A 128 -10.88 17.08 -10.34
N GLY A 129 -11.01 17.20 -9.02
CA GLY A 129 -12.29 17.33 -8.30
C GLY A 129 -13.03 16.02 -8.04
N GLU A 130 -12.60 14.90 -8.57
CA GLU A 130 -13.19 13.60 -8.29
C GLU A 130 -12.77 13.06 -6.92
N VAL A 131 -13.67 12.29 -6.31
CA VAL A 131 -13.39 11.65 -5.02
C VAL A 131 -12.23 10.65 -5.19
N THR A 132 -11.18 10.91 -4.41
CA THR A 132 -9.95 10.11 -4.39
C THR A 132 -9.56 9.91 -2.92
N PRO A 133 -10.05 8.85 -2.28
CA PRO A 133 -9.77 8.57 -0.87
C PRO A 133 -8.29 8.48 -0.57
N VAL A 134 -7.88 9.01 0.59
CA VAL A 134 -6.51 8.89 1.08
C VAL A 134 -6.49 7.97 2.29
N PHE A 135 -5.69 6.90 2.20
CA PHE A 135 -5.43 6.01 3.32
C PHE A 135 -4.02 6.24 3.84
N VAL A 136 -3.84 6.01 5.14
CA VAL A 136 -2.54 6.10 5.80
C VAL A 136 -2.31 4.86 6.66
N TYR A 137 -1.19 4.20 6.40
CA TYR A 137 -0.71 3.07 7.19
C TYR A 137 0.43 3.55 8.09
N THR A 138 0.20 3.48 9.38
CA THR A 138 1.16 3.97 10.37
C THR A 138 1.06 3.17 11.67
N ASN A 139 2.17 3.08 12.40
CA ASN A 139 2.17 2.55 13.77
C ASN A 139 1.84 3.61 14.83
N TYR A 140 1.63 4.85 14.42
CA TYR A 140 1.14 5.91 15.31
C TYR A 140 -0.39 5.88 15.46
N PRO A 141 -0.94 6.33 16.59
CA PRO A 141 -2.38 6.26 16.86
C PRO A 141 -3.20 7.27 16.06
N THR A 142 -2.62 8.42 15.70
CA THR A 142 -3.33 9.55 15.10
C THR A 142 -2.51 10.17 13.99
N ALA A 143 -3.17 10.65 12.93
CA ALA A 143 -2.55 11.50 11.94
C ALA A 143 -3.52 12.57 11.44
N GLU A 144 -2.96 13.64 10.86
CA GLU A 144 -3.69 14.72 10.19
C GLU A 144 -3.28 14.79 8.73
N LEU A 145 -4.28 14.89 7.87
CA LEU A 145 -4.11 14.98 6.43
C LEU A 145 -4.21 16.44 5.97
N PHE A 146 -3.30 16.83 5.09
CA PHE A 146 -3.31 18.11 4.40
C PHE A 146 -3.22 17.87 2.88
N ILE A 147 -4.04 18.61 2.12
CA ILE A 147 -3.93 18.67 0.66
C ILE A 147 -3.73 20.15 0.30
N ASN A 148 -2.63 20.45 -0.38
CA ASN A 148 -2.23 21.81 -0.75
C ASN A 148 -2.26 22.80 0.45
N GLY A 149 -1.80 22.31 1.62
CA GLY A 149 -1.76 23.08 2.86
C GLY A 149 -3.09 23.20 3.62
N LYS A 150 -4.22 22.77 3.03
CA LYS A 150 -5.52 22.75 3.68
C LYS A 150 -5.67 21.47 4.50
N SER A 151 -6.00 21.59 5.79
CA SER A 151 -6.28 20.43 6.65
C SER A 151 -7.62 19.78 6.28
N TYR A 152 -7.59 18.45 6.21
CA TYR A 152 -8.76 17.57 6.12
C TYR A 152 -9.08 16.91 7.46
N GLY A 153 -8.47 17.41 8.53
CA GLY A 153 -8.70 17.00 9.90
C GLY A 153 -7.86 15.80 10.35
N LYS A 154 -7.94 15.57 11.65
CA LYS A 154 -7.26 14.43 12.31
C LYS A 154 -8.15 13.19 12.30
N GLN A 155 -7.51 12.05 12.06
CA GLN A 155 -8.10 10.73 12.23
C GLN A 155 -7.30 9.96 13.29
N SER A 156 -8.01 9.23 14.15
CA SER A 156 -7.40 8.36 15.15
C SER A 156 -7.88 6.93 14.97
N LYS A 157 -6.96 5.98 15.14
CA LYS A 157 -7.32 4.56 15.17
C LYS A 157 -8.32 4.30 16.29
N ASN A 158 -9.35 3.53 15.99
CA ASN A 158 -10.42 3.20 16.91
C ASN A 158 -11.08 1.86 16.56
N ASN A 159 -11.92 1.35 17.44
CA ASN A 159 -12.60 0.06 17.27
C ASN A 159 -14.00 0.16 16.64
N SER A 160 -14.33 1.25 15.95
CA SER A 160 -15.64 1.40 15.27
C SER A 160 -15.81 0.45 14.09
N SER A 161 -14.69 0.05 13.47
CA SER A 161 -14.64 -1.00 12.46
C SER A 161 -13.26 -1.67 12.47
N LEU A 162 -13.12 -2.86 11.86
CA LEU A 162 -11.83 -3.53 11.72
C LEU A 162 -10.82 -2.64 10.97
N LYS A 163 -11.21 -1.99 9.89
CA LYS A 163 -10.34 -1.10 9.13
C LYS A 163 -9.89 0.11 9.96
N ASN A 164 -10.79 0.74 10.71
CA ASN A 164 -10.43 1.88 11.55
C ASN A 164 -9.50 1.52 12.72
N ARG A 165 -9.41 0.23 13.07
CA ARG A 165 -8.46 -0.27 14.09
C ARG A 165 -7.02 -0.26 13.59
N TYR A 166 -6.79 -0.46 12.27
CA TYR A 166 -5.46 -0.62 11.71
C TYR A 166 -5.07 0.45 10.70
N ARG A 167 -6.05 1.16 10.13
CA ARG A 167 -5.88 2.18 9.08
C ARG A 167 -6.45 3.51 9.49
N LEU A 168 -5.93 4.59 8.90
CA LEU A 168 -6.54 5.92 8.93
C LEU A 168 -7.02 6.23 7.52
N MET A 169 -8.29 6.67 7.38
CA MET A 169 -8.93 6.76 6.06
C MET A 169 -9.73 8.05 5.94
N TRP A 170 -9.42 8.86 4.94
CA TRP A 170 -10.19 10.04 4.52
C TRP A 170 -10.90 9.70 3.23
N MET A 171 -12.20 9.34 3.32
CA MET A 171 -12.96 8.77 2.21
C MET A 171 -13.46 9.81 1.21
N ASP A 172 -13.64 11.07 1.64
CA ASP A 172 -14.30 12.12 0.84
C ASP A 172 -13.30 13.14 0.26
N THR A 173 -12.01 12.84 0.31
CA THR A 173 -10.99 13.69 -0.30
C THR A 173 -11.18 13.76 -1.80
N LYS A 174 -10.95 14.94 -2.37
CA LYS A 174 -11.00 15.16 -3.82
C LYS A 174 -9.60 15.38 -4.36
N TYR A 175 -9.33 14.85 -5.53
CA TYR A 175 -8.05 15.07 -6.18
C TYR A 175 -7.90 16.54 -6.61
N GLU A 176 -6.85 17.15 -6.16
CA GLU A 176 -6.32 18.45 -6.62
C GLU A 176 -4.81 18.25 -6.83
N PRO A 177 -4.28 18.59 -8.04
CA PRO A 177 -2.84 18.50 -8.26
C PRO A 177 -2.05 19.31 -7.22
N GLY A 178 -0.92 18.79 -6.79
CA GLY A 178 -0.07 19.44 -5.80
C GLY A 178 0.47 18.47 -4.75
N GLU A 179 0.32 18.80 -3.49
CA GLU A 179 0.91 18.10 -2.36
C GLU A 179 -0.14 17.47 -1.45
N VAL A 180 0.07 16.19 -1.13
CA VAL A 180 -0.57 15.51 0.00
C VAL A 180 0.47 15.33 1.09
N LYS A 181 0.19 15.89 2.27
CA LYS A 181 1.03 15.78 3.44
C LYS A 181 0.26 15.13 4.59
N VAL A 182 0.92 14.26 5.30
CA VAL A 182 0.41 13.64 6.53
C VAL A 182 1.37 13.90 7.65
N VAL A 183 0.85 14.37 8.79
CA VAL A 183 1.58 14.53 10.04
C VAL A 183 1.05 13.51 11.03
N ALA A 184 1.91 12.64 11.54
CA ALA A 184 1.57 11.67 12.56
C ALA A 184 1.84 12.19 13.96
N TYR A 185 1.00 11.78 14.90
CA TYR A 185 1.07 12.21 16.30
C TYR A 185 1.17 10.99 17.22
N ASP A 186 1.95 11.14 18.29
CA ASP A 186 1.99 10.16 19.36
C ASP A 186 0.73 10.22 20.24
N LYS A 187 0.66 9.33 21.25
CA LYS A 187 -0.46 9.27 22.18
C LYS A 187 -0.61 10.51 23.08
N ASN A 188 0.39 11.38 23.12
CA ASN A 188 0.37 12.64 23.85
C ASN A 188 -0.03 13.83 22.97
N GLY A 189 -0.30 13.59 21.68
CA GLY A 189 -0.65 14.62 20.72
C GLY A 189 0.54 15.39 20.15
N LYS A 190 1.79 14.94 20.39
CA LYS A 190 2.98 15.54 19.83
C LYS A 190 3.19 15.03 18.39
N ALA A 191 3.47 15.94 17.45
CA ALA A 191 3.88 15.59 16.10
C ALA A 191 5.24 14.87 16.14
N VAL A 192 5.31 13.70 15.51
CA VAL A 192 6.48 12.80 15.58
C VAL A 192 7.02 12.38 14.23
N ALA A 193 6.20 12.43 13.18
CA ALA A 193 6.60 12.07 11.83
C ALA A 193 5.80 12.85 10.80
N GLU A 194 6.41 13.05 9.63
CA GLU A 194 5.76 13.68 8.48
C GLU A 194 6.10 12.92 7.20
N LYS A 195 5.14 12.80 6.30
CA LYS A 195 5.31 12.21 4.98
C LYS A 195 4.59 13.07 3.94
N VAL A 196 5.22 13.21 2.78
CA VAL A 196 4.69 13.98 1.66
C VAL A 196 4.69 13.13 0.40
N VAL A 197 3.61 13.24 -0.38
CA VAL A 197 3.48 12.73 -1.74
C VAL A 197 3.06 13.89 -2.63
N ARG A 198 3.64 14.01 -3.83
CA ARG A 198 3.36 15.11 -4.76
C ARG A 198 2.88 14.62 -6.11
N THR A 199 2.12 15.46 -6.77
CA THR A 199 1.79 15.27 -8.18
C THR A 199 3.05 15.44 -9.02
N ALA A 200 3.38 14.41 -9.80
CA ALA A 200 4.48 14.47 -10.74
C ALA A 200 4.13 15.36 -11.94
N GLY A 201 5.12 16.09 -12.42
CA GLY A 201 5.05 16.85 -13.66
C GLY A 201 5.23 15.97 -14.90
N LYS A 202 5.57 16.61 -16.03
CA LYS A 202 5.88 15.86 -17.25
C LYS A 202 7.17 15.08 -17.07
N PRO A 203 7.25 13.84 -17.59
CA PRO A 203 8.48 13.07 -17.62
C PRO A 203 9.65 13.88 -18.20
N HIS A 204 10.78 13.92 -17.50
CA HIS A 204 11.96 14.70 -17.91
C HIS A 204 13.17 13.82 -18.17
N HIS A 205 13.51 12.90 -17.27
CA HIS A 205 14.66 12.01 -17.44
C HIS A 205 14.48 10.68 -16.71
N ILE A 206 15.39 9.76 -17.00
CA ILE A 206 15.49 8.47 -16.32
C ILE A 206 16.56 8.57 -15.22
N GLU A 207 16.19 8.20 -13.99
CA GLU A 207 17.11 8.01 -12.88
C GLU A 207 17.36 6.52 -12.67
N LEU A 208 18.62 6.13 -12.52
CA LEU A 208 19.01 4.76 -12.20
C LEU A 208 19.57 4.70 -10.78
N VAL A 209 18.98 3.84 -9.96
CA VAL A 209 19.40 3.65 -8.58
C VAL A 209 19.86 2.20 -8.40
N SER A 210 21.17 2.01 -8.25
CA SER A 210 21.73 0.69 -7.96
C SER A 210 21.73 0.42 -6.47
N ASN A 211 21.45 -0.85 -6.09
CA ASN A 211 21.52 -1.30 -4.69
C ASN A 211 22.97 -1.44 -4.20
N ARG A 212 23.97 -1.41 -5.09
CA ARG A 212 25.40 -1.44 -4.79
C ARG A 212 26.22 -0.79 -5.90
N ASN A 213 27.38 -0.28 -5.54
CA ASN A 213 28.28 0.41 -6.47
C ASN A 213 29.47 -0.45 -6.94
N GLU A 214 29.69 -1.59 -6.29
CA GLU A 214 30.80 -2.49 -6.59
C GLU A 214 30.26 -3.91 -6.73
N LEU A 215 30.86 -4.66 -7.66
CA LEU A 215 30.58 -6.07 -7.91
C LEU A 215 31.89 -6.87 -7.92
N THR A 216 31.85 -8.06 -7.38
CA THR A 216 32.93 -9.03 -7.52
C THR A 216 32.80 -9.76 -8.86
N ALA A 217 33.88 -9.75 -9.65
CA ALA A 217 33.87 -10.42 -10.96
C ALA A 217 34.01 -11.96 -10.85
N ASP A 218 33.10 -12.60 -10.14
CA ASP A 218 33.09 -14.07 -9.86
C ASP A 218 32.04 -14.84 -10.68
N GLY A 219 31.27 -14.15 -11.54
CA GLY A 219 30.19 -14.72 -12.32
C GLY A 219 28.92 -15.04 -11.53
N LYS A 220 28.84 -14.64 -10.27
CA LYS A 220 27.70 -14.90 -9.38
C LYS A 220 27.15 -13.64 -8.71
N ASP A 221 27.99 -12.65 -8.50
CA ASP A 221 27.60 -11.39 -7.83
C ASP A 221 26.71 -10.57 -8.76
N LEU A 222 25.65 -9.97 -8.19
CA LEU A 222 24.61 -9.25 -8.93
C LEU A 222 24.37 -7.86 -8.34
N ALA A 223 24.09 -6.89 -9.21
CA ALA A 223 23.49 -5.63 -8.81
C ALA A 223 22.06 -5.52 -9.37
N TYR A 224 21.17 -4.98 -8.56
CA TYR A 224 19.81 -4.65 -8.96
C TYR A 224 19.69 -3.16 -9.17
N VAL A 225 19.18 -2.76 -10.32
CA VAL A 225 19.04 -1.35 -10.68
C VAL A 225 17.56 -1.01 -10.78
N THR A 226 17.10 -0.11 -9.91
CA THR A 226 15.76 0.47 -10.01
C THR A 226 15.79 1.59 -11.04
N VAL A 227 14.91 1.49 -12.04
CA VAL A 227 14.71 2.51 -13.07
C VAL A 227 13.52 3.37 -12.66
N LYS A 228 13.72 4.68 -12.60
CA LYS A 228 12.66 5.65 -12.35
C LYS A 228 12.55 6.62 -13.51
N VAL A 229 11.33 6.95 -13.89
CA VAL A 229 11.04 8.07 -14.79
C VAL A 229 10.59 9.23 -13.91
N VAL A 230 11.32 10.30 -13.91
CA VAL A 230 11.10 11.44 -13.00
C VAL A 230 10.89 12.74 -13.78
N ASP A 231 10.20 13.69 -13.17
CA ASP A 231 10.07 15.06 -13.67
C ASP A 231 11.29 15.94 -13.29
N LEU A 232 11.20 17.24 -13.58
CA LEU A 232 12.25 18.20 -13.21
C LEU A 232 12.46 18.34 -11.69
N SER A 233 11.46 18.01 -10.89
CA SER A 233 11.48 18.08 -9.42
C SER A 233 11.88 16.78 -8.77
N LEU A 234 12.28 15.76 -9.56
CA LEU A 234 12.65 14.41 -9.11
C LEU A 234 11.50 13.65 -8.43
N ILE A 235 10.27 13.90 -8.87
CA ILE A 235 9.05 13.23 -8.43
C ILE A 235 8.66 12.12 -9.41
#